data_46a3e455b32d23bd8b630c5e42e0abaa
#
_entry.id   46a3e455b32d23bd8b630c5e42e0abaa
#
_cell.length_a   1.000
_cell.length_b   1.000
_cell.length_c   1.000
_cell.angle_alpha   90.00
_cell.angle_beta   90.00
_cell.angle_gamma   90.00
#
_symmetry.space_group_name_H-M   'P 1'
#
loop_
_entity.id
_entity.type
_entity.pdbx_description
1 polymer ?
#
loop_
_entity_poly.entity_id
_entity_poly.type
_entity_poly.pdbx_seq_one_letter_code
_entity_poly.pdbx_strand_id
1 'polypeptide(L)'
;MKSPVVLVLASGRGERFIASGGRGSKLQALLAGRAVLDHTLAAVRASGLPYHVEDAGHSGMGDSIAAAARATSDAGGWLVLPGDLPLIQPGSLRAVAAALAAHDAVLPLHRGVRGHPVAFAALHGPALRALHGPEGAASIVRQGNILRLELDDAGIVTDIDTVDDLATAERQLAAR
;
A
#
# COMPACT_ATOMS: atom_id res chain seq x y z
N MET A 1 -8.13 6.89 -21.53
CA MET A 1 -8.50 6.09 -20.34
C MET A 1 -8.06 6.86 -19.11
N LYS A 2 -8.85 6.85 -18.03
CA LYS A 2 -8.45 7.46 -16.76
C LYS A 2 -7.32 6.64 -16.11
N SER A 3 -6.34 7.32 -15.52
CA SER A 3 -5.24 6.64 -14.82
C SER A 3 -5.73 6.01 -13.51
N PRO A 4 -5.11 4.92 -13.06
CA PRO A 4 -5.34 4.41 -11.72
C PRO A 4 -4.76 5.36 -10.67
N VAL A 5 -5.34 5.35 -9.46
CA VAL A 5 -4.94 6.18 -8.31
C VAL A 5 -4.31 5.31 -7.25
N VAL A 6 -3.19 5.73 -6.66
CA VAL A 6 -2.59 5.09 -5.49
C VAL A 6 -3.32 5.53 -4.24
N LEU A 7 -3.93 4.59 -3.52
CA LEU A 7 -4.56 4.82 -2.22
C LEU A 7 -3.54 4.52 -1.12
N VAL A 8 -2.96 5.55 -0.52
CA VAL A 8 -2.03 5.40 0.60
C VAL A 8 -2.83 5.36 1.90
N LEU A 9 -2.85 4.21 2.57
CA LEU A 9 -3.59 4.01 3.82
C LEU A 9 -2.73 4.38 5.02
N ALA A 10 -3.09 5.44 5.71
CA ALA A 10 -2.34 6.02 6.83
C ALA A 10 -3.13 6.05 8.16
N SER A 11 -4.19 5.23 8.29
CA SER A 11 -5.08 5.20 9.47
C SER A 11 -4.71 4.14 10.51
N GLY A 12 -3.60 3.41 10.35
CA GLY A 12 -3.22 2.30 11.23
C GLY A 12 -2.84 2.75 12.65
N ARG A 13 -3.31 2.04 13.67
CA ARG A 13 -3.05 2.34 15.09
C ARG A 13 -1.65 1.94 15.57
N GLY A 14 -0.95 1.05 14.85
CA GLY A 14 0.40 0.62 15.18
C GLY A 14 0.51 -0.15 16.52
N GLU A 15 -0.51 -0.91 16.91
CA GLU A 15 -0.54 -1.61 18.20
C GLU A 15 0.64 -2.56 18.40
N ARG A 16 1.02 -3.31 17.35
CA ARG A 16 2.20 -4.20 17.38
C ARG A 16 3.50 -3.42 17.55
N PHE A 17 3.60 -2.26 16.93
CA PHE A 17 4.76 -1.37 17.06
C PHE A 17 4.92 -0.89 18.50
N ILE A 18 3.84 -0.44 19.14
CA ILE A 18 3.84 -0.02 20.53
C ILE A 18 4.17 -1.20 21.46
N ALA A 19 3.57 -2.38 21.23
CA ALA A 19 3.82 -3.58 22.01
C ALA A 19 5.29 -4.06 21.94
N SER A 20 5.99 -3.78 20.84
CA SER A 20 7.42 -4.10 20.67
C SER A 20 8.39 -3.07 21.27
N GLY A 21 7.87 -2.03 21.94
CA GLY A 21 8.66 -0.97 22.58
C GLY A 21 8.73 0.34 21.79
N GLY A 22 8.00 0.44 20.67
CA GLY A 22 7.89 1.67 19.90
C GLY A 22 7.07 2.74 20.62
N ARG A 23 7.30 4.00 20.27
CA ARG A 23 6.58 5.16 20.84
C ARG A 23 5.74 5.83 19.77
N GLY A 24 4.48 6.09 20.06
CA GLY A 24 3.56 6.78 19.17
C GLY A 24 3.20 5.98 17.90
N SER A 25 2.89 6.70 16.83
CA SER A 25 2.51 6.08 15.56
C SER A 25 3.73 5.50 14.83
N LYS A 26 3.65 4.24 14.35
CA LYS A 26 4.68 3.63 13.51
C LYS A 26 4.95 4.40 12.22
N LEU A 27 3.93 5.09 11.69
CA LEU A 27 4.05 5.90 10.48
C LEU A 27 4.88 7.18 10.70
N GLN A 28 4.94 7.66 11.94
CA GLN A 28 5.74 8.82 12.36
C GLN A 28 7.11 8.41 12.92
N ALA A 29 7.37 7.11 13.12
CA ALA A 29 8.67 6.64 13.55
C ALA A 29 9.76 7.03 12.54
N LEU A 30 10.93 7.41 13.05
CA LEU A 30 12.02 7.89 12.19
C LEU A 30 12.84 6.72 11.64
N LEU A 31 12.94 6.66 10.33
CA LEU A 31 13.82 5.81 9.56
C LEU A 31 14.87 6.70 8.88
N ALA A 32 16.12 6.57 9.29
CA ALA A 32 17.21 7.43 8.80
C ALA A 32 16.86 8.94 8.88
N GLY A 33 16.26 9.37 9.99
CA GLY A 33 15.93 10.77 10.25
C GLY A 33 14.65 11.30 9.57
N ARG A 34 13.88 10.45 8.89
CA ARG A 34 12.66 10.82 8.18
C ARG A 34 11.53 9.86 8.56
N ALA A 35 10.29 10.36 8.67
CA ALA A 35 9.15 9.53 9.03
C ALA A 35 8.92 8.37 8.03
N VAL A 36 8.54 7.20 8.52
CA VAL A 36 8.23 6.02 7.70
C VAL A 36 7.24 6.37 6.58
N LEU A 37 6.14 7.05 6.91
CA LEU A 37 5.15 7.49 5.91
C LEU A 37 5.76 8.40 4.84
N ASP A 38 6.68 9.29 5.20
CA ASP A 38 7.30 10.21 4.25
C ASP A 38 8.20 9.51 3.24
N HIS A 39 8.83 8.38 3.62
CA HIS A 39 9.55 7.53 2.68
C HIS A 39 8.59 6.90 1.66
N THR A 40 7.48 6.33 2.13
CA THR A 40 6.45 5.74 1.27
C THR A 40 5.88 6.80 0.31
N LEU A 41 5.52 7.98 0.83
CA LEU A 41 4.99 9.08 0.01
C LEU A 41 6.01 9.61 -1.00
N ALA A 42 7.31 9.59 -0.68
CA ALA A 42 8.35 9.97 -1.64
C ALA A 42 8.39 9.03 -2.83
N ALA A 43 8.30 7.72 -2.61
CA ALA A 43 8.23 6.74 -3.68
C ALA A 43 6.96 6.92 -4.54
N VAL A 44 5.82 7.17 -3.89
CA VAL A 44 4.55 7.45 -4.59
C VAL A 44 4.66 8.68 -5.48
N ARG A 45 5.17 9.81 -4.96
CA ARG A 45 5.38 11.03 -5.75
C ARG A 45 6.35 10.81 -6.91
N ALA A 46 7.45 10.10 -6.67
CA ALA A 46 8.44 9.78 -7.69
C ALA A 46 7.91 8.79 -8.77
N SER A 47 6.83 8.06 -8.50
CA SER A 47 6.17 7.24 -9.50
C SER A 47 5.45 8.04 -10.58
N GLY A 48 5.06 9.29 -10.27
CA GLY A 48 4.25 10.15 -11.15
C GLY A 48 2.77 9.75 -11.24
N LEU A 49 2.33 8.74 -10.48
CA LEU A 49 0.93 8.33 -10.44
C LEU A 49 0.11 9.29 -9.56
N PRO A 50 -1.16 9.56 -9.93
CA PRO A 50 -2.05 10.26 -9.02
C PRO A 50 -2.25 9.44 -7.74
N TYR A 51 -2.41 10.12 -6.61
CA TYR A 51 -2.56 9.45 -5.32
C TYR A 51 -3.52 10.19 -4.39
N HIS A 52 -4.05 9.44 -3.43
CA HIS A 52 -4.86 9.93 -2.32
C HIS A 52 -4.30 9.34 -1.01
N VAL A 53 -4.17 10.16 0.02
CA VAL A 53 -3.77 9.72 1.36
C VAL A 53 -5.02 9.65 2.22
N GLU A 54 -5.29 8.47 2.78
CA GLU A 54 -6.43 8.25 3.68
C GLU A 54 -5.91 8.13 5.12
N ASP A 55 -6.12 9.19 5.90
CA ASP A 55 -5.61 9.34 7.27
C ASP A 55 -6.71 9.67 8.31
N ALA A 56 -7.99 9.51 7.96
CA ALA A 56 -9.11 9.90 8.80
C ALA A 56 -9.33 9.03 10.06
N GLY A 57 -8.42 8.10 10.37
CA GLY A 57 -8.45 7.33 11.61
C GLY A 57 -9.53 6.25 11.66
N HIS A 58 -9.82 5.61 10.55
CA HIS A 58 -10.79 4.53 10.46
C HIS A 58 -10.45 3.35 11.37
N SER A 59 -11.48 2.64 11.85
CA SER A 59 -11.33 1.52 12.77
C SER A 59 -10.79 0.25 12.10
N GLY A 60 -10.97 0.09 10.80
CA GLY A 60 -10.55 -1.07 10.04
C GLY A 60 -9.95 -0.74 8.68
N MET A 61 -9.19 -1.69 8.14
CA MET A 61 -8.58 -1.54 6.81
C MET A 61 -9.63 -1.44 5.71
N GLY A 62 -10.72 -2.22 5.80
CA GLY A 62 -11.84 -2.15 4.86
C GLY A 62 -12.49 -0.78 4.84
N ASP A 63 -12.68 -0.17 6.01
CA ASP A 63 -13.26 1.19 6.13
C ASP A 63 -12.36 2.23 5.47
N SER A 64 -11.04 2.14 5.68
CA SER A 64 -10.04 3.03 5.07
C SER A 64 -10.04 2.91 3.54
N ILE A 65 -10.02 1.69 3.01
CA ILE A 65 -10.06 1.44 1.57
C ILE A 65 -11.35 2.00 0.97
N ALA A 66 -12.50 1.74 1.61
CA ALA A 66 -13.80 2.19 1.14
C ALA A 66 -13.89 3.73 1.12
N ALA A 67 -13.38 4.41 2.15
CA ALA A 67 -13.34 5.87 2.19
C ALA A 67 -12.47 6.44 1.07
N ALA A 68 -11.25 5.93 0.90
CA ALA A 68 -10.33 6.34 -0.16
C ALA A 68 -10.92 6.10 -1.57
N ALA A 69 -11.55 4.94 -1.79
CA ALA A 69 -12.19 4.60 -3.06
C ALA A 69 -13.41 5.49 -3.36
N ARG A 70 -14.14 5.93 -2.33
CA ARG A 70 -15.22 6.92 -2.48
C ARG A 70 -14.68 8.31 -2.83
N ALA A 71 -13.61 8.74 -2.18
CA ALA A 71 -12.96 10.04 -2.44
C ALA A 71 -12.37 10.13 -3.86
N THR A 72 -12.07 8.98 -4.49
CA THR A 72 -11.47 8.89 -5.82
C THR A 72 -12.37 8.10 -6.80
N SER A 73 -13.69 8.26 -6.69
CA SER A 73 -14.68 7.42 -7.36
C SER A 73 -14.64 7.44 -8.90
N ASP A 74 -13.98 8.42 -9.50
CA ASP A 74 -13.82 8.59 -10.93
C ASP A 74 -12.48 8.06 -11.48
N ALA A 75 -11.67 7.40 -10.63
CA ALA A 75 -10.39 6.79 -11.02
C ALA A 75 -10.57 5.66 -12.05
N GLY A 76 -9.56 5.43 -12.88
CA GLY A 76 -9.51 4.30 -13.82
C GLY A 76 -9.19 2.96 -13.16
N GLY A 77 -8.90 2.96 -11.87
CA GLY A 77 -8.55 1.82 -11.03
C GLY A 77 -7.87 2.29 -9.75
N TRP A 78 -7.50 1.38 -8.87
CA TRP A 78 -6.90 1.71 -7.59
C TRP A 78 -5.72 0.78 -7.26
N LEU A 79 -4.64 1.37 -6.73
CA LEU A 79 -3.51 0.66 -6.15
C LEU A 79 -3.59 0.85 -4.63
N VAL A 80 -3.96 -0.16 -3.88
CA VAL A 80 -4.07 -0.11 -2.42
C VAL A 80 -2.69 -0.32 -1.80
N LEU A 81 -2.15 0.73 -1.17
CA LEU A 81 -0.81 0.76 -0.60
C LEU A 81 -0.86 1.14 0.87
N PRO A 82 -0.50 0.25 1.81
CA PRO A 82 -0.25 0.65 3.19
C PRO A 82 0.86 1.69 3.31
N GLY A 83 0.70 2.66 4.21
CA GLY A 83 1.66 3.75 4.39
C GLY A 83 2.98 3.37 5.06
N ASP A 84 3.11 2.14 5.52
CA ASP A 84 4.22 1.59 6.29
C ASP A 84 5.22 0.76 5.45
N LEU A 85 5.30 1.02 4.15
CA LEU A 85 6.22 0.39 3.19
C LEU A 85 7.31 1.38 2.74
N PRO A 86 8.22 1.80 3.63
CA PRO A 86 9.15 2.91 3.36
C PRO A 86 10.20 2.60 2.29
N LEU A 87 10.40 1.32 1.96
CA LEU A 87 11.42 0.87 1.01
C LEU A 87 10.89 0.56 -0.37
N ILE A 88 9.58 0.73 -0.61
CA ILE A 88 8.97 0.49 -1.92
C ILE A 88 9.58 1.39 -3.00
N GLN A 89 9.80 0.84 -4.18
CA GLN A 89 10.39 1.59 -5.29
C GLN A 89 9.31 2.19 -6.21
N PRO A 90 9.53 3.40 -6.75
CA PRO A 90 8.61 4.03 -7.72
C PRO A 90 8.38 3.17 -8.97
N GLY A 91 9.40 2.39 -9.37
CA GLY A 91 9.32 1.44 -10.49
C GLY A 91 8.28 0.36 -10.28
N SER A 92 8.19 -0.17 -9.07
CA SER A 92 7.21 -1.20 -8.69
C SER A 92 5.78 -0.66 -8.78
N LEU A 93 5.54 0.57 -8.32
CA LEU A 93 4.23 1.24 -8.43
C LEU A 93 3.81 1.38 -9.91
N ARG A 94 4.74 1.84 -10.77
CA ARG A 94 4.48 1.97 -12.21
C ARG A 94 4.23 0.61 -12.88
N ALA A 95 4.99 -0.42 -12.51
CA ALA A 95 4.84 -1.76 -13.09
C ALA A 95 3.46 -2.35 -12.76
N VAL A 96 3.00 -2.21 -11.51
CA VAL A 96 1.67 -2.66 -11.07
C VAL A 96 0.57 -1.88 -11.79
N ALA A 97 0.70 -0.55 -11.91
CA ALA A 97 -0.26 0.28 -12.62
C ALA A 97 -0.36 -0.06 -14.11
N ALA A 98 0.78 -0.32 -14.77
CA ALA A 98 0.83 -0.72 -16.18
C ALA A 98 0.17 -2.10 -16.38
N ALA A 99 0.45 -3.07 -15.51
CA ALA A 99 -0.12 -4.40 -15.59
C ALA A 99 -1.65 -4.40 -15.41
N LEU A 100 -2.20 -3.45 -14.65
CA LEU A 100 -3.64 -3.32 -14.42
C LEU A 100 -4.43 -2.99 -15.68
N ALA A 101 -3.78 -2.46 -16.73
CA ALA A 101 -4.45 -2.13 -18.00
C ALA A 101 -5.05 -3.35 -18.72
N ALA A 102 -4.54 -4.55 -18.45
CA ALA A 102 -4.94 -5.80 -19.09
C ALA A 102 -5.54 -6.85 -18.12
N HIS A 103 -5.67 -6.51 -16.83
CA HIS A 103 -6.11 -7.46 -15.80
C HIS A 103 -7.12 -6.82 -14.86
N ASP A 104 -8.01 -7.64 -14.29
CA ASP A 104 -9.01 -7.17 -13.31
C ASP A 104 -8.38 -6.78 -11.97
N ALA A 105 -7.34 -7.51 -11.57
CA ALA A 105 -6.53 -7.21 -10.40
C ALA A 105 -5.08 -7.63 -10.62
N VAL A 106 -4.15 -6.96 -9.89
CA VAL A 106 -2.72 -7.29 -9.89
C VAL A 106 -2.26 -7.47 -8.46
N LEU A 107 -1.68 -8.64 -8.17
CA LEU A 107 -1.06 -8.98 -6.90
C LEU A 107 0.45 -9.05 -7.10
N PRO A 108 1.23 -8.07 -6.63
CA PRO A 108 2.67 -8.13 -6.74
C PRO A 108 3.26 -9.17 -5.79
N LEU A 109 4.30 -9.83 -6.24
CA LEU A 109 5.06 -10.81 -5.48
C LEU A 109 6.53 -10.43 -5.48
N HIS A 110 7.23 -10.72 -4.38
CA HIS A 110 8.68 -10.73 -4.32
C HIS A 110 9.14 -12.09 -3.79
N ARG A 111 9.84 -12.85 -4.64
CA ARG A 111 10.27 -14.24 -4.32
C ARG A 111 9.12 -15.11 -3.83
N GLY A 112 7.96 -14.98 -4.49
CA GLY A 112 6.74 -15.72 -4.13
C GLY A 112 5.96 -15.18 -2.93
N VAL A 113 6.49 -14.20 -2.21
CA VAL A 113 5.79 -13.55 -1.08
C VAL A 113 4.89 -12.43 -1.61
N ARG A 114 3.62 -12.42 -1.16
CA ARG A 114 2.64 -11.40 -1.54
C ARG A 114 3.02 -10.05 -0.96
N GLY A 115 3.03 -9.02 -1.82
CA GLY A 115 3.38 -7.66 -1.45
C GLY A 115 2.31 -6.64 -1.83
N HIS A 116 2.70 -5.38 -1.80
CA HIS A 116 1.89 -4.21 -2.10
C HIS A 116 2.55 -3.33 -3.18
N PRO A 117 1.75 -2.47 -3.87
CA PRO A 117 0.30 -2.29 -3.77
C PRO A 117 -0.47 -3.43 -4.45
N VAL A 118 -1.60 -3.81 -3.89
CA VAL A 118 -2.56 -4.65 -4.61
C VAL A 118 -3.42 -3.74 -5.48
N ALA A 119 -3.52 -4.04 -6.77
CA ALA A 119 -4.26 -3.19 -7.70
C ALA A 119 -5.57 -3.82 -8.16
N PHE A 120 -6.55 -2.95 -8.40
CA PHE A 120 -7.91 -3.30 -8.81
C PHE A 120 -8.36 -2.40 -9.95
N ALA A 121 -8.86 -3.00 -11.03
CA ALA A 121 -9.47 -2.27 -12.14
C ALA A 121 -10.78 -1.58 -11.71
N ALA A 122 -11.25 -0.63 -12.49
CA ALA A 122 -12.45 0.18 -12.21
C ALA A 122 -13.71 -0.65 -11.94
N LEU A 123 -13.82 -1.83 -12.55
CA LEU A 123 -14.94 -2.75 -12.34
C LEU A 123 -15.11 -3.17 -10.86
N HIS A 124 -14.04 -3.17 -10.07
CA HIS A 124 -14.08 -3.49 -8.64
C HIS A 124 -14.48 -2.30 -7.75
N GLY A 125 -14.70 -1.13 -8.32
CA GLY A 125 -15.07 0.08 -7.57
C GLY A 125 -16.27 -0.10 -6.64
N PRO A 126 -17.40 -0.67 -7.09
CA PRO A 126 -18.54 -0.93 -6.18
C PRO A 126 -18.15 -1.81 -4.98
N ALA A 127 -17.38 -2.87 -5.20
CA ALA A 127 -16.95 -3.79 -4.15
C ALA A 127 -15.97 -3.09 -3.17
N LEU A 128 -15.01 -2.31 -3.68
CA LEU A 128 -14.07 -1.56 -2.83
C LEU A 128 -14.79 -0.54 -1.95
N ARG A 129 -15.75 0.21 -2.51
CA ARG A 129 -16.55 1.19 -1.75
C ARG A 129 -17.50 0.58 -0.73
N ALA A 130 -17.81 -0.71 -0.85
CA ALA A 130 -18.66 -1.46 0.08
C ALA A 130 -17.87 -2.18 1.18
N LEU A 131 -16.53 -2.13 1.15
CA LEU A 131 -15.71 -2.74 2.20
C LEU A 131 -15.97 -2.10 3.56
N HIS A 132 -15.84 -2.92 4.60
CA HIS A 132 -15.98 -2.49 6.00
C HIS A 132 -15.18 -3.44 6.91
N GLY A 133 -14.91 -2.98 8.14
CA GLY A 133 -14.26 -3.78 9.16
C GLY A 133 -12.76 -4.02 8.95
N PRO A 134 -12.17 -4.96 9.70
CA PRO A 134 -10.72 -5.17 9.74
C PRO A 134 -10.17 -5.86 8.50
N GLU A 135 -11.00 -6.62 7.78
CA GLU A 135 -10.56 -7.31 6.56
C GLU A 135 -10.38 -6.31 5.42
N GLY A 136 -9.22 -6.35 4.79
CA GLY A 136 -8.95 -5.54 3.61
C GLY A 136 -9.62 -6.09 2.35
N ALA A 137 -9.09 -5.79 1.18
CA ALA A 137 -9.64 -6.19 -0.11
C ALA A 137 -9.34 -7.66 -0.51
N ALA A 138 -8.91 -8.51 0.42
CA ALA A 138 -8.53 -9.90 0.14
C ALA A 138 -9.68 -10.76 -0.44
N SER A 139 -10.92 -10.47 -0.06
CA SER A 139 -12.10 -11.14 -0.62
C SER A 139 -12.31 -10.81 -2.10
N ILE A 140 -11.99 -9.59 -2.52
CA ILE A 140 -12.10 -9.13 -3.90
C ILE A 140 -11.03 -9.78 -4.77
N VAL A 141 -9.80 -9.92 -4.24
CA VAL A 141 -8.67 -10.57 -4.95
C VAL A 141 -8.98 -12.02 -5.34
N ARG A 142 -9.87 -12.69 -4.61
CA ARG A 142 -10.22 -14.10 -4.90
C ARG A 142 -11.15 -14.28 -6.10
N GLN A 143 -11.66 -13.21 -6.68
CA GLN A 143 -12.63 -13.22 -7.79
C GLN A 143 -12.06 -12.48 -9.00
N GLY A 144 -11.99 -13.12 -10.16
CA GLY A 144 -11.62 -12.48 -11.41
C GLY A 144 -10.27 -12.91 -12.01
N ASN A 145 -9.87 -12.20 -13.07
CA ASN A 145 -8.61 -12.39 -13.79
C ASN A 145 -7.48 -11.66 -13.06
N ILE A 146 -6.78 -12.37 -12.16
CA ILE A 146 -5.74 -11.82 -11.30
C ILE A 146 -4.37 -12.15 -11.86
N LEU A 147 -3.60 -11.12 -12.18
CA LEU A 147 -2.17 -11.27 -12.47
C LEU A 147 -1.37 -11.36 -11.16
N ARG A 148 -0.59 -12.41 -11.01
CA ARG A 148 0.50 -12.48 -10.02
C ARG A 148 1.76 -11.94 -10.69
N LEU A 149 2.20 -10.76 -10.28
CA LEU A 149 3.32 -10.04 -10.88
C LEU A 149 4.56 -10.16 -10.00
N GLU A 150 5.54 -10.95 -10.43
CA GLU A 150 6.82 -11.05 -9.72
C GLU A 150 7.66 -9.79 -9.96
N LEU A 151 8.14 -9.15 -8.88
CA LEU A 151 8.94 -7.93 -8.90
C LEU A 151 10.24 -8.13 -8.11
N ASP A 152 11.34 -7.63 -8.64
CA ASP A 152 12.63 -7.60 -7.94
C ASP A 152 12.73 -6.35 -7.05
N ASP A 153 11.82 -6.24 -6.09
CA ASP A 153 11.76 -5.17 -5.10
C ASP A 153 11.32 -5.74 -3.74
N ALA A 154 12.28 -5.97 -2.85
CA ALA A 154 11.99 -6.39 -1.48
C ALA A 154 11.14 -5.35 -0.71
N GLY A 155 11.15 -4.08 -1.13
CA GLY A 155 10.38 -3.01 -0.49
C GLY A 155 8.87 -3.23 -0.55
N ILE A 156 8.36 -4.02 -1.50
CA ILE A 156 6.92 -4.32 -1.59
C ILE A 156 6.41 -5.26 -0.49
N VAL A 157 7.33 -5.93 0.22
CA VAL A 157 7.05 -6.89 1.31
C VAL A 157 7.70 -6.48 2.64
N THR A 158 8.32 -5.30 2.70
CA THR A 158 9.01 -4.81 3.90
C THR A 158 8.14 -3.75 4.58
N ASP A 159 7.10 -4.21 5.26
CA ASP A 159 6.25 -3.37 6.10
C ASP A 159 6.84 -3.21 7.51
N ILE A 160 6.56 -2.07 8.13
CA ILE A 160 7.00 -1.76 9.49
C ILE A 160 5.88 -2.07 10.46
N ASP A 161 5.99 -3.18 11.17
CA ASP A 161 5.03 -3.59 12.20
C ASP A 161 5.61 -3.54 13.61
N THR A 162 6.93 -3.67 13.74
CA THR A 162 7.66 -3.71 15.01
C THR A 162 8.89 -2.80 14.98
N VAL A 163 9.50 -2.58 16.15
CA VAL A 163 10.78 -1.87 16.24
C VAL A 163 11.91 -2.62 15.52
N ASP A 164 11.86 -3.96 15.53
CA ASP A 164 12.85 -4.78 14.82
C ASP A 164 12.73 -4.65 13.29
N ASP A 165 11.49 -4.50 12.78
CA ASP A 165 11.26 -4.22 11.36
C ASP A 165 11.87 -2.87 10.98
N LEU A 166 11.69 -1.84 11.82
CA LEU A 166 12.26 -0.53 11.62
C LEU A 166 13.79 -0.59 11.53
N ALA A 167 14.44 -1.28 12.48
CA ALA A 167 15.90 -1.46 12.49
C ALA A 167 16.39 -2.26 11.26
N THR A 168 15.60 -3.23 10.80
CA THR A 168 15.91 -4.01 9.60
C THR A 168 15.80 -3.16 8.34
N ALA A 169 14.73 -2.36 8.23
CA ALA A 169 14.56 -1.43 7.12
C ALA A 169 15.68 -0.38 7.07
N GLU A 170 16.16 0.10 8.23
CA GLU A 170 17.28 1.05 8.30
C GLU A 170 18.58 0.45 7.74
N ARG A 171 18.88 -0.80 8.11
CA ARG A 171 20.04 -1.53 7.54
C ARG A 171 19.92 -1.73 6.02
N GLN A 172 18.73 -2.05 5.54
CA GLN A 172 18.47 -2.22 4.11
C GLN A 172 18.59 -0.90 3.35
N LEU A 173 18.12 0.20 3.92
CA LEU A 173 18.23 1.53 3.33
C LEU A 173 19.69 1.98 3.23
N ALA A 174 20.49 1.73 4.26
CA ALA A 174 21.91 2.06 4.29
C ALA A 174 22.75 1.25 3.29
N ALA A 175 22.25 0.08 2.85
CA ALA A 175 22.92 -0.80 1.88
C ALA A 175 22.57 -0.53 0.41
N ARG A 176 21.69 0.45 0.13
CA ARG A 176 21.29 0.87 -1.23
C ARG A 176 22.23 1.92 -1.78
#